data_3d370a22491d81786a82cab2b5b15ba4
#
_entry.id   3d370a22491d81786a82cab2b5b15ba4
#
_cell.length_a   1.000
_cell.length_b   1.000
_cell.length_c   1.000
_cell.angle_alpha   90.00
_cell.angle_beta   90.00
_cell.angle_gamma   90.00
#
_symmetry.space_group_name_H-M   'P 1'
#
loop_
_entity.id
_entity.type
_entity.pdbx_description
1 polymer ?
#
loop_
_entity_poly.entity_id
_entity_poly.type
_entity_poly.pdbx_seq_one_letter_code
_entity_poly.pdbx_strand_id
1 'polypeptide(L)'
;EENRPLAILRYSMEIVRRQMQSLSGVGLLLGAVFFAAALTPSLIPRHYLTQGALAGGCFAIGYGAGVLWRWLWRYLELPQPSDRIRSVTNVGVSVLCLAVMVTFLWKATGWQNSIRAVMGMEAVESSRPFKVCAIAAITFLAILVVARLFKTVTGFLSTQIRRFIPRKIANAIGLLLAALLFWSITTNFLIRTAFRAVDTSFRELDALFEPERQQPTSPGKTGSAASLLTWNELGRTGRRFVASGPSADQIRALTGRPALEPIRVYVGLRNAATARERARLALAELKRQGGFQRSTLIIVTPTGTGWIDPSAMDSVEYLHDGDIASVAMQYSYLNSPLSLMFQPEYGKEAARALFAEIYGYWTTLPRNARPKLYLHGLSLGALNSERSSELFETIGDPIAGALWSGPPFESRIWRSITANRNEGSPAWLPQFRDGRFVRFMNQDGSTVPADAPWGPMRVVYLQYASDAIVLFAYRYAYQRPAWMQEPRGPDVSPELRWYPIVTMLQLAVDMPAANSTPMGYGHVYAPEHYVDAWIAVTDVRNWSPEAIAKLKTYLANRARREVDTAADNPYSDRGG
;
A
#
# COMPACT_ATOMS: atom_id res chain seq x y z
N GLU A 1 -24.20 30.45 44.87
CA GLU A 1 -23.19 29.71 44.06
C GLU A 1 -23.70 28.41 43.44
N GLU A 2 -24.81 27.84 43.96
CA GLU A 2 -25.37 26.54 43.55
C GLU A 2 -26.05 26.51 42.16
N ASN A 3 -26.38 27.66 41.60
CA ASN A 3 -27.10 27.75 40.32
C ASN A 3 -26.21 27.91 39.06
N ARG A 4 -24.91 28.10 39.20
CA ARG A 4 -23.97 28.25 38.06
C ARG A 4 -23.84 27.00 37.18
N PRO A 5 -23.68 25.77 37.71
CA PRO A 5 -23.54 24.58 36.89
C PRO A 5 -24.82 24.26 36.07
N LEU A 6 -25.99 24.48 36.64
CA LEU A 6 -27.29 24.29 35.96
C LEU A 6 -27.52 25.29 34.83
N ALA A 7 -27.08 26.54 35.01
CA ALA A 7 -27.16 27.57 33.93
C ALA A 7 -26.22 27.25 32.76
N ILE A 8 -25.01 26.79 33.04
CA ILE A 8 -24.04 26.33 32.02
C ILE A 8 -24.59 25.12 31.27
N LEU A 9 -25.20 24.15 31.98
CA LEU A 9 -25.78 22.96 31.37
C LEU A 9 -26.98 23.32 30.48
N ARG A 10 -27.87 24.21 30.92
CA ARG A 10 -29.00 24.71 30.11
C ARG A 10 -28.53 25.48 28.88
N TYR A 11 -27.54 26.34 29.02
CA TYR A 11 -26.95 27.10 27.89
C TYR A 11 -26.29 26.14 26.89
N SER A 12 -25.54 25.15 27.37
CA SER A 12 -24.92 24.12 26.53
C SER A 12 -25.96 23.27 25.79
N MET A 13 -27.05 22.85 26.47
CA MET A 13 -28.16 22.13 25.86
C MET A 13 -28.90 22.96 24.82
N GLU A 14 -29.06 24.26 25.05
CA GLU A 14 -29.72 25.13 24.10
C GLU A 14 -28.87 25.38 22.84
N ILE A 15 -27.55 25.50 23.00
CA ILE A 15 -26.60 25.51 21.87
C ILE A 15 -26.69 24.22 21.05
N VAL A 16 -26.63 23.05 21.73
CA VAL A 16 -26.76 21.75 21.09
C VAL A 16 -28.09 21.62 20.34
N ARG A 17 -29.20 22.01 20.98
CA ARG A 17 -30.54 22.00 20.37
C ARG A 17 -30.62 22.88 19.13
N ARG A 18 -30.09 24.09 19.16
CA ARG A 18 -30.03 25.02 18.00
C ARG A 18 -29.14 24.44 16.89
N GLN A 19 -28.05 23.79 17.26
CA GLN A 19 -27.14 23.12 16.32
C GLN A 19 -27.81 21.92 15.65
N MET A 20 -28.54 21.08 16.39
CA MET A 20 -29.28 19.94 15.84
C MET A 20 -30.42 20.39 14.91
N GLN A 21 -31.13 21.48 15.26
CA GLN A 21 -32.19 22.04 14.40
C GLN A 21 -31.66 22.65 13.09
N SER A 22 -30.35 22.94 13.01
CA SER A 22 -29.71 23.45 11.79
C SER A 22 -29.36 22.33 10.78
N LEU A 23 -29.45 21.06 11.17
CA LEU A 23 -29.11 19.94 10.30
C LEU A 23 -30.14 19.76 9.17
N SER A 24 -29.65 19.35 8.00
CA SER A 24 -30.49 19.09 6.82
C SER A 24 -31.02 17.66 6.87
N GLY A 25 -32.37 17.47 6.81
CA GLY A 25 -32.96 16.14 6.75
C GLY A 25 -32.49 15.33 5.53
N VAL A 26 -32.40 15.97 4.35
CA VAL A 26 -31.83 15.33 3.14
C VAL A 26 -30.36 14.97 3.36
N GLY A 27 -29.61 15.85 4.06
CA GLY A 27 -28.21 15.57 4.43
C GLY A 27 -28.10 14.34 5.34
N LEU A 28 -28.97 14.25 6.36
CA LEU A 28 -28.97 13.08 7.27
C LEU A 28 -29.31 11.79 6.52
N LEU A 29 -30.27 11.81 5.60
CA LEU A 29 -30.64 10.65 4.80
C LEU A 29 -29.46 10.14 3.95
N LEU A 30 -28.88 11.03 3.13
CA LEU A 30 -27.72 10.65 2.31
C LEU A 30 -26.50 10.25 3.18
N GLY A 31 -26.30 10.94 4.31
CA GLY A 31 -25.27 10.55 5.29
C GLY A 31 -25.49 9.15 5.82
N ALA A 32 -26.73 8.78 6.20
CA ALA A 32 -27.04 7.44 6.69
C ALA A 32 -26.85 6.36 5.62
N VAL A 33 -27.19 6.64 4.36
CA VAL A 33 -26.96 5.73 3.23
C VAL A 33 -25.45 5.50 3.02
N PHE A 34 -24.64 6.57 3.03
CA PHE A 34 -23.20 6.47 2.87
C PHE A 34 -22.54 5.76 4.07
N PHE A 35 -23.01 6.02 5.29
CA PHE A 35 -22.59 5.31 6.50
C PHE A 35 -22.87 3.81 6.37
N ALA A 36 -24.10 3.44 5.99
CA ALA A 36 -24.50 2.06 5.81
C ALA A 36 -23.63 1.36 4.74
N ALA A 37 -23.45 1.99 3.58
CA ALA A 37 -22.59 1.47 2.53
C ALA A 37 -21.13 1.26 3.01
N ALA A 38 -20.60 2.15 3.85
CA ALA A 38 -19.25 2.04 4.40
C ALA A 38 -19.05 0.85 5.36
N LEU A 39 -20.14 0.31 5.93
CA LEU A 39 -20.09 -0.88 6.79
C LEU A 39 -20.02 -2.20 6.01
N THR A 40 -20.33 -2.19 4.71
CA THR A 40 -20.29 -3.38 3.87
C THR A 40 -18.87 -3.90 3.67
N PRO A 41 -18.67 -5.16 3.24
CA PRO A 41 -17.36 -5.74 2.99
C PRO A 41 -16.51 -4.90 2.02
N SER A 42 -15.22 -4.90 2.26
CA SER A 42 -14.18 -4.45 1.33
C SER A 42 -13.17 -5.56 1.11
N LEU A 43 -11.92 -5.25 0.74
CA LEU A 43 -10.89 -6.26 0.51
C LEU A 43 -10.30 -6.80 1.82
N ILE A 44 -10.23 -5.99 2.88
CA ILE A 44 -9.50 -6.33 4.12
C ILE A 44 -10.40 -6.15 5.33
N PRO A 45 -10.35 -7.06 6.34
CA PRO A 45 -11.09 -6.88 7.58
C PRO A 45 -10.56 -5.67 8.36
N ARG A 46 -11.48 -4.84 8.88
CA ARG A 46 -11.12 -3.58 9.52
C ARG A 46 -11.27 -3.62 11.03
N HIS A 47 -10.32 -2.99 11.71
CA HIS A 47 -10.46 -2.68 13.13
C HIS A 47 -11.56 -1.62 13.35
N TYR A 48 -12.23 -1.64 14.50
CA TYR A 48 -13.36 -0.73 14.79
C TYR A 48 -12.98 0.76 14.71
N LEU A 49 -11.71 1.13 14.95
CA LEU A 49 -11.24 2.52 14.82
C LEU A 49 -11.27 2.97 13.37
N THR A 50 -10.67 2.21 12.48
CA THR A 50 -10.61 2.51 11.04
C THR A 50 -12.00 2.43 10.40
N GLN A 51 -12.81 1.44 10.80
CA GLN A 51 -14.19 1.30 10.36
C GLN A 51 -15.05 2.49 10.80
N GLY A 52 -14.92 2.94 12.05
CA GLY A 52 -15.65 4.09 12.57
C GLY A 52 -15.25 5.40 11.88
N ALA A 53 -13.93 5.63 11.71
CA ALA A 53 -13.42 6.80 11.00
C ALA A 53 -13.91 6.85 9.55
N LEU A 54 -13.83 5.73 8.82
CA LEU A 54 -14.36 5.62 7.46
C LEU A 54 -15.86 5.88 7.41
N ALA A 55 -16.65 5.24 8.27
CA ALA A 55 -18.10 5.39 8.30
C ALA A 55 -18.52 6.84 8.63
N GLY A 56 -17.81 7.50 9.57
CA GLY A 56 -18.01 8.92 9.90
C GLY A 56 -17.64 9.86 8.75
N GLY A 57 -16.54 9.58 8.06
CA GLY A 57 -16.13 10.31 6.85
C GLY A 57 -17.14 10.16 5.70
N CYS A 58 -17.58 8.93 5.43
CA CYS A 58 -18.61 8.64 4.44
C CYS A 58 -19.92 9.33 4.79
N PHE A 59 -20.35 9.29 6.07
CA PHE A 59 -21.52 10.02 6.53
C PHE A 59 -21.39 11.54 6.26
N ALA A 60 -20.22 12.13 6.53
CA ALA A 60 -19.96 13.54 6.30
C ALA A 60 -20.05 13.91 4.81
N ILE A 61 -19.54 13.06 3.92
CA ILE A 61 -19.63 13.26 2.46
C ILE A 61 -21.09 13.18 1.99
N GLY A 62 -21.82 12.15 2.41
CA GLY A 62 -23.25 12.02 2.08
C GLY A 62 -24.07 13.18 2.63
N TYR A 63 -23.79 13.60 3.87
CA TYR A 63 -24.42 14.77 4.48
C TYR A 63 -24.13 16.06 3.68
N GLY A 64 -22.87 16.26 3.29
CA GLY A 64 -22.46 17.40 2.45
C GLY A 64 -23.16 17.42 1.10
N ALA A 65 -23.28 16.27 0.44
CA ALA A 65 -24.03 16.13 -0.83
C ALA A 65 -25.51 16.50 -0.66
N GLY A 66 -26.14 16.08 0.43
CA GLY A 66 -27.54 16.46 0.71
C GLY A 66 -27.72 17.93 1.07
N VAL A 67 -26.73 18.55 1.73
CA VAL A 67 -26.73 20.01 1.98
C VAL A 67 -26.57 20.77 0.67
N LEU A 68 -25.67 20.32 -0.21
CA LEU A 68 -25.47 20.90 -1.54
C LEU A 68 -26.74 20.78 -2.39
N TRP A 69 -27.39 19.61 -2.40
CA TRP A 69 -28.65 19.38 -3.09
C TRP A 69 -29.76 20.35 -2.61
N ARG A 70 -29.89 20.49 -1.27
CA ARG A 70 -30.85 21.43 -0.68
C ARG A 70 -30.54 22.89 -1.02
N TRP A 71 -29.26 23.25 -1.08
CA TRP A 71 -28.83 24.59 -1.50
C TRP A 71 -29.21 24.83 -2.98
N LEU A 72 -28.91 23.88 -3.86
CA LEU A 72 -29.25 23.94 -5.28
C LEU A 72 -30.77 24.05 -5.50
N TRP A 73 -31.56 23.24 -4.78
CA TRP A 73 -33.01 23.28 -4.80
C TRP A 73 -33.55 24.67 -4.50
N ARG A 74 -33.02 25.32 -3.48
CA ARG A 74 -33.40 26.70 -3.11
C ARG A 74 -32.90 27.74 -4.10
N TYR A 75 -31.73 27.54 -4.65
CA TYR A 75 -31.12 28.44 -5.63
C TYR A 75 -31.92 28.46 -6.93
N LEU A 76 -32.49 27.30 -7.31
CA LEU A 76 -33.37 27.14 -8.47
C LEU A 76 -34.84 27.56 -8.18
N GLU A 77 -35.11 28.09 -6.99
CA GLU A 77 -36.44 28.57 -6.55
C GLU A 77 -37.56 27.51 -6.68
N LEU A 78 -37.18 26.22 -6.54
CA LEU A 78 -38.11 25.11 -6.64
C LEU A 78 -39.11 25.11 -5.46
N PRO A 79 -40.35 24.58 -5.65
CA PRO A 79 -41.40 24.56 -4.62
C PRO A 79 -40.91 23.98 -3.30
N GLN A 80 -41.24 24.64 -2.20
CA GLN A 80 -40.86 24.18 -0.85
C GLN A 80 -42.09 23.55 -0.18
N PRO A 81 -41.94 22.40 0.49
CA PRO A 81 -43.05 21.78 1.23
C PRO A 81 -43.45 22.67 2.41
N SER A 82 -44.74 22.63 2.76
CA SER A 82 -45.27 23.32 3.94
C SER A 82 -44.57 22.85 5.22
N ASP A 83 -44.55 23.68 6.26
CA ASP A 83 -43.85 23.35 7.52
C ASP A 83 -44.36 22.06 8.19
N ARG A 84 -45.66 21.77 8.06
CA ARG A 84 -46.28 20.55 8.58
C ARG A 84 -45.78 19.31 7.82
N ILE A 85 -45.79 19.35 6.48
CA ILE A 85 -45.27 18.28 5.63
C ILE A 85 -43.77 18.07 5.92
N ARG A 86 -43.03 19.15 6.01
CA ARG A 86 -41.57 19.12 6.33
C ARG A 86 -41.29 18.48 7.69
N SER A 87 -42.09 18.79 8.72
CA SER A 87 -41.93 18.19 10.06
C SER A 87 -42.20 16.69 10.04
N VAL A 88 -43.29 16.24 9.45
CA VAL A 88 -43.66 14.82 9.32
C VAL A 88 -42.61 14.08 8.50
N THR A 89 -42.17 14.64 7.37
CA THR A 89 -41.15 14.05 6.52
C THR A 89 -39.80 13.92 7.26
N ASN A 90 -39.39 14.93 8.03
CA ASN A 90 -38.15 14.86 8.80
C ASN A 90 -38.20 13.76 9.87
N VAL A 91 -39.32 13.57 10.55
CA VAL A 91 -39.49 12.47 11.52
C VAL A 91 -39.41 11.12 10.80
N GLY A 92 -40.14 10.94 9.70
CA GLY A 92 -40.10 9.70 8.93
C GLY A 92 -38.69 9.38 8.40
N VAL A 93 -37.99 10.38 7.85
CA VAL A 93 -36.62 10.26 7.40
C VAL A 93 -35.66 9.88 8.56
N SER A 94 -35.85 10.50 9.74
CA SER A 94 -34.99 10.17 10.90
C SER A 94 -35.18 8.73 11.37
N VAL A 95 -36.44 8.25 11.40
CA VAL A 95 -36.74 6.85 11.74
C VAL A 95 -36.15 5.89 10.71
N LEU A 96 -36.30 6.20 9.41
CA LEU A 96 -35.71 5.41 8.33
C LEU A 96 -34.19 5.37 8.42
N CYS A 97 -33.52 6.51 8.65
CA CYS A 97 -32.07 6.59 8.84
C CYS A 97 -31.62 5.71 9.99
N LEU A 98 -32.32 5.80 11.14
CA LEU A 98 -32.00 4.99 12.31
C LEU A 98 -32.16 3.49 12.01
N ALA A 99 -33.26 3.10 11.37
CA ALA A 99 -33.52 1.71 11.00
C ALA A 99 -32.44 1.16 10.06
N VAL A 100 -32.06 1.92 9.04
CA VAL A 100 -30.97 1.56 8.11
C VAL A 100 -29.65 1.41 8.87
N MET A 101 -29.26 2.38 9.68
CA MET A 101 -28.01 2.35 10.42
C MET A 101 -27.95 1.15 11.37
N VAL A 102 -29.01 0.88 12.14
CA VAL A 102 -29.08 -0.25 13.07
C VAL A 102 -28.98 -1.58 12.32
N THR A 103 -29.71 -1.73 11.21
CA THR A 103 -29.70 -2.96 10.40
C THR A 103 -28.30 -3.25 9.86
N PHE A 104 -27.61 -2.26 9.33
CA PHE A 104 -26.27 -2.44 8.77
C PHE A 104 -25.20 -2.66 9.86
N LEU A 105 -25.34 -2.02 11.01
CA LEU A 105 -24.47 -2.30 12.17
C LEU A 105 -24.64 -3.73 12.68
N TRP A 106 -25.86 -4.24 12.69
CA TRP A 106 -26.11 -5.64 13.06
C TRP A 106 -25.47 -6.61 12.08
N LYS A 107 -25.60 -6.36 10.77
CA LYS A 107 -24.96 -7.18 9.72
C LYS A 107 -23.44 -7.05 9.67
N ALA A 108 -22.86 -5.98 10.21
CA ALA A 108 -21.44 -5.68 10.08
C ALA A 108 -20.52 -6.80 10.59
N THR A 109 -20.90 -7.53 11.64
CA THR A 109 -20.13 -8.67 12.16
C THR A 109 -20.06 -9.80 11.13
N GLY A 110 -21.21 -10.16 10.53
CA GLY A 110 -21.25 -11.17 9.46
C GLY A 110 -20.38 -10.78 8.26
N TRP A 111 -20.44 -9.52 7.87
CA TRP A 111 -19.62 -9.00 6.77
C TRP A 111 -18.12 -9.00 7.06
N GLN A 112 -17.70 -8.65 8.28
CA GLN A 112 -16.30 -8.79 8.68
C GLN A 112 -15.87 -10.26 8.66
N ASN A 113 -16.72 -11.16 9.13
CA ASN A 113 -16.43 -12.59 9.13
C ASN A 113 -16.40 -13.19 7.71
N SER A 114 -17.16 -12.67 6.76
CA SER A 114 -17.08 -13.12 5.36
C SER A 114 -15.72 -12.80 4.71
N ILE A 115 -15.09 -11.67 5.08
CA ILE A 115 -13.73 -11.34 4.63
C ILE A 115 -12.71 -12.24 5.36
N ARG A 116 -12.87 -12.39 6.68
CA ARG A 116 -11.97 -13.22 7.49
C ARG A 116 -11.95 -14.68 7.04
N ALA A 117 -13.12 -15.20 6.68
CA ALA A 117 -13.27 -16.59 6.20
C ALA A 117 -12.47 -16.86 4.91
N VAL A 118 -12.51 -15.96 3.92
CA VAL A 118 -11.73 -16.14 2.67
C VAL A 118 -10.22 -15.94 2.87
N MET A 119 -9.80 -15.36 4.00
CA MET A 119 -8.39 -15.20 4.39
C MET A 119 -7.92 -16.25 5.42
N GLY A 120 -8.74 -17.25 5.73
CA GLY A 120 -8.40 -18.27 6.73
C GLY A 120 -8.24 -17.74 8.15
N MET A 121 -8.84 -16.58 8.48
CA MET A 121 -8.76 -15.96 9.80
C MET A 121 -9.90 -16.45 10.71
N GLU A 122 -9.66 -16.52 11.99
CA GLU A 122 -10.72 -16.81 12.98
C GLU A 122 -11.84 -15.76 12.93
N ALA A 123 -13.09 -16.23 13.07
CA ALA A 123 -14.24 -15.36 13.13
C ALA A 123 -14.23 -14.49 14.41
N VAL A 124 -14.70 -13.25 14.29
CA VAL A 124 -14.89 -12.38 15.46
C VAL A 124 -16.32 -12.48 15.95
N GLU A 125 -16.49 -12.48 17.27
CA GLU A 125 -17.82 -12.51 17.89
C GLU A 125 -18.60 -11.22 17.66
N SER A 126 -17.91 -10.08 17.57
CA SER A 126 -18.52 -8.76 17.42
C SER A 126 -17.61 -7.78 16.69
N SER A 127 -18.18 -7.04 15.73
CA SER A 127 -17.56 -5.88 15.08
C SER A 127 -17.53 -4.62 15.97
N ARG A 128 -17.96 -4.73 17.24
CA ARG A 128 -18.03 -3.65 18.24
C ARG A 128 -18.86 -2.44 17.76
N PRO A 129 -20.15 -2.62 17.38
CA PRO A 129 -20.96 -1.61 16.72
C PRO A 129 -21.08 -0.29 17.49
N PHE A 130 -21.18 -0.33 18.83
CA PHE A 130 -21.21 0.89 19.65
C PHE A 130 -19.91 1.71 19.55
N LYS A 131 -18.74 1.06 19.53
CA LYS A 131 -17.45 1.76 19.33
C LYS A 131 -17.35 2.35 17.94
N VAL A 132 -17.79 1.61 16.91
CA VAL A 132 -17.87 2.11 15.53
C VAL A 132 -18.76 3.34 15.45
N CYS A 133 -19.96 3.32 16.04
CA CYS A 133 -20.86 4.46 16.08
C CYS A 133 -20.25 5.68 16.80
N ALA A 134 -19.63 5.47 17.96
CA ALA A 134 -19.02 6.56 18.72
C ALA A 134 -17.90 7.25 17.93
N ILE A 135 -17.02 6.46 17.31
CA ILE A 135 -15.92 6.99 16.50
C ILE A 135 -16.46 7.67 15.24
N ALA A 136 -17.47 7.10 14.58
CA ALA A 136 -18.12 7.71 13.42
C ALA A 136 -18.75 9.06 13.78
N ALA A 137 -19.42 9.15 14.92
CA ALA A 137 -19.99 10.40 15.41
C ALA A 137 -18.90 11.45 15.70
N ILE A 138 -17.81 11.07 16.35
CA ILE A 138 -16.67 11.95 16.63
C ILE A 138 -16.07 12.45 15.32
N THR A 139 -15.82 11.55 14.36
CA THR A 139 -15.26 11.88 13.05
C THR A 139 -16.19 12.84 12.27
N PHE A 140 -17.48 12.54 12.24
CA PHE A 140 -18.47 13.42 11.59
C PHE A 140 -18.50 14.80 12.25
N LEU A 141 -18.55 14.86 13.58
CA LEU A 141 -18.59 16.14 14.32
C LEU A 141 -17.31 16.95 14.08
N ALA A 142 -16.13 16.32 14.07
CA ALA A 142 -14.88 16.99 13.75
C ALA A 142 -14.90 17.60 12.34
N ILE A 143 -15.33 16.84 11.32
CA ILE A 143 -15.48 17.32 9.95
C ILE A 143 -16.52 18.46 9.88
N LEU A 144 -17.64 18.33 10.59
CA LEU A 144 -18.67 19.36 10.64
C LEU A 144 -18.16 20.65 11.26
N VAL A 145 -17.36 20.58 12.32
CA VAL A 145 -16.72 21.76 12.96
C VAL A 145 -15.79 22.45 11.96
N VAL A 146 -14.93 21.72 11.27
CA VAL A 146 -14.04 22.25 10.23
C VAL A 146 -14.83 22.90 9.10
N ALA A 147 -15.89 22.25 8.61
CA ALA A 147 -16.77 22.79 7.57
C ALA A 147 -17.48 24.09 8.01
N ARG A 148 -17.93 24.16 9.27
CA ARG A 148 -18.53 25.37 9.84
C ARG A 148 -17.51 26.50 9.99
N LEU A 149 -16.31 26.18 10.47
CA LEU A 149 -15.21 27.14 10.56
C LEU A 149 -14.90 27.72 9.18
N PHE A 150 -14.76 26.85 8.16
CA PHE A 150 -14.56 27.28 6.77
C PHE A 150 -15.67 28.22 6.29
N LYS A 151 -16.93 27.89 6.54
CA LYS A 151 -18.08 28.73 6.20
C LYS A 151 -18.03 30.09 6.93
N THR A 152 -17.66 30.11 8.21
CA THR A 152 -17.54 31.34 9.00
C THR A 152 -16.45 32.25 8.46
N VAL A 153 -15.26 31.68 8.17
CA VAL A 153 -14.12 32.39 7.58
C VAL A 153 -14.50 32.96 6.19
N THR A 154 -15.13 32.14 5.35
CA THR A 154 -15.64 32.59 4.04
C THR A 154 -16.61 33.76 4.19
N GLY A 155 -17.56 33.66 5.13
CA GLY A 155 -18.53 34.74 5.40
C GLY A 155 -17.86 36.02 5.89
N PHE A 156 -16.91 35.90 6.79
CA PHE A 156 -16.13 37.03 7.29
C PHE A 156 -15.38 37.75 6.16
N LEU A 157 -14.59 36.99 5.38
CA LEU A 157 -13.83 37.54 4.24
C LEU A 157 -14.75 38.19 3.21
N SER A 158 -15.84 37.50 2.84
CA SER A 158 -16.83 38.05 1.91
C SER A 158 -17.44 39.36 2.41
N THR A 159 -17.73 39.49 3.71
CA THR A 159 -18.31 40.71 4.30
C THR A 159 -17.35 41.89 4.25
N GLN A 160 -16.07 41.64 4.48
CA GLN A 160 -15.07 42.71 4.36
C GLN A 160 -14.91 43.22 2.91
N ILE A 161 -14.95 42.29 1.95
CA ILE A 161 -14.77 42.58 0.52
C ILE A 161 -16.00 43.27 -0.08
N ARG A 162 -17.22 43.00 0.42
CA ARG A 162 -18.48 43.62 -0.04
C ARG A 162 -18.50 45.13 0.08
N ARG A 163 -17.62 45.72 0.87
CA ARG A 163 -17.49 47.18 0.99
C ARG A 163 -16.98 47.85 -0.28
N PHE A 164 -16.29 47.08 -1.15
CA PHE A 164 -15.60 47.59 -2.33
C PHE A 164 -16.17 47.07 -3.65
N ILE A 165 -16.85 45.89 -3.64
CA ILE A 165 -17.28 45.21 -4.86
C ILE A 165 -18.65 44.53 -4.70
N PRO A 166 -19.36 44.25 -5.82
CA PRO A 166 -20.68 43.62 -5.80
C PRO A 166 -20.71 42.30 -5.04
N ARG A 167 -21.84 42.06 -4.35
CA ARG A 167 -22.04 40.91 -3.43
C ARG A 167 -21.65 39.53 -4.01
N LYS A 168 -22.00 39.26 -5.30
CA LYS A 168 -21.71 37.97 -5.94
C LYS A 168 -20.22 37.75 -6.11
N ILE A 169 -19.50 38.81 -6.55
CA ILE A 169 -18.04 38.77 -6.73
C ILE A 169 -17.33 38.66 -5.38
N ALA A 170 -17.77 39.47 -4.37
CA ALA A 170 -17.22 39.40 -3.02
C ALA A 170 -17.36 38.00 -2.39
N ASN A 171 -18.46 37.30 -2.62
CA ASN A 171 -18.65 35.93 -2.16
C ASN A 171 -17.69 34.94 -2.86
N ALA A 172 -17.50 35.06 -4.17
CA ALA A 172 -16.58 34.22 -4.92
C ALA A 172 -15.12 34.42 -4.47
N ILE A 173 -14.69 35.68 -4.30
CA ILE A 173 -13.33 36.01 -3.81
C ILE A 173 -13.18 35.53 -2.35
N GLY A 174 -14.16 35.77 -1.47
CA GLY A 174 -14.12 35.30 -0.08
C GLY A 174 -14.01 33.78 0.02
N LEU A 175 -14.71 33.03 -0.85
CA LEU A 175 -14.60 31.57 -0.94
C LEU A 175 -13.20 31.16 -1.40
N LEU A 176 -12.67 31.80 -2.45
CA LEU A 176 -11.33 31.51 -2.97
C LEU A 176 -10.24 31.78 -1.91
N LEU A 177 -10.30 32.92 -1.24
CA LEU A 177 -9.35 33.26 -0.20
C LEU A 177 -9.42 32.32 1.01
N ALA A 178 -10.62 31.95 1.44
CA ALA A 178 -10.79 30.94 2.49
C ALA A 178 -10.21 29.59 2.05
N ALA A 179 -10.47 29.14 0.82
CA ALA A 179 -9.91 27.92 0.28
C ALA A 179 -8.37 27.96 0.24
N LEU A 180 -7.78 29.04 -0.24
CA LEU A 180 -6.33 29.25 -0.25
C LEU A 180 -5.74 29.28 1.16
N LEU A 181 -6.40 29.92 2.12
CA LEU A 181 -5.97 29.96 3.52
C LEU A 181 -5.96 28.57 4.13
N PHE A 182 -7.06 27.80 4.01
CA PHE A 182 -7.14 26.44 4.53
C PHE A 182 -6.16 25.50 3.83
N TRP A 183 -6.01 25.63 2.51
CA TRP A 183 -5.00 24.91 1.75
C TRP A 183 -3.59 25.21 2.25
N SER A 184 -3.27 26.50 2.42
CA SER A 184 -1.96 26.93 2.91
C SER A 184 -1.66 26.42 4.33
N ILE A 185 -2.62 26.52 5.25
CA ILE A 185 -2.47 25.99 6.61
C ILE A 185 -2.27 24.47 6.57
N THR A 186 -3.07 23.76 5.79
CA THR A 186 -2.98 22.31 5.70
C THR A 186 -1.65 21.88 5.08
N THR A 187 -1.27 22.42 3.94
CA THR A 187 -0.08 21.99 3.20
C THR A 187 1.23 22.51 3.80
N ASN A 188 1.30 23.81 4.10
CA ASN A 188 2.56 24.43 4.51
C ASN A 188 2.84 24.31 6.01
N PHE A 189 1.81 24.27 6.84
CA PHE A 189 2.01 24.17 8.28
C PHE A 189 1.81 22.75 8.80
N LEU A 190 0.61 22.17 8.64
CA LEU A 190 0.32 20.85 9.21
C LEU A 190 1.12 19.74 8.53
N ILE A 191 1.02 19.65 7.19
CA ILE A 191 1.65 18.56 6.44
C ILE A 191 3.17 18.66 6.52
N ARG A 192 3.77 19.83 6.27
CA ARG A 192 5.23 19.98 6.31
C ARG A 192 5.81 19.78 7.72
N THR A 193 5.11 20.25 8.76
CA THR A 193 5.58 20.07 10.15
C THR A 193 5.48 18.60 10.57
N ALA A 194 4.34 17.96 10.30
CA ALA A 194 4.18 16.52 10.52
C ALA A 194 5.21 15.72 9.73
N PHE A 195 5.40 16.06 8.45
CA PHE A 195 6.39 15.39 7.60
C PHE A 195 7.81 15.49 8.17
N ARG A 196 8.26 16.66 8.58
CA ARG A 196 9.61 16.83 9.17
C ARG A 196 9.78 16.01 10.44
N ALA A 197 8.79 16.02 11.32
CA ALA A 197 8.82 15.23 12.54
C ALA A 197 8.90 13.73 12.24
N VAL A 198 8.09 13.25 11.29
CA VAL A 198 8.06 11.85 10.85
C VAL A 198 9.38 11.46 10.17
N ASP A 199 9.91 12.27 9.24
CA ASP A 199 11.19 11.98 8.55
C ASP A 199 12.36 11.88 9.53
N THR A 200 12.42 12.79 10.51
CA THR A 200 13.43 12.74 11.57
C THR A 200 13.30 11.47 12.40
N SER A 201 12.07 11.09 12.81
CA SER A 201 11.83 9.89 13.58
C SER A 201 12.20 8.60 12.82
N PHE A 202 11.87 8.51 11.54
CA PHE A 202 12.27 7.38 10.70
C PHE A 202 13.77 7.31 10.47
N ARG A 203 14.46 8.45 10.34
CA ARG A 203 15.92 8.51 10.25
C ARG A 203 16.59 8.01 11.52
N GLU A 204 16.08 8.37 12.69
CA GLU A 204 16.54 7.89 13.99
C GLU A 204 16.30 6.39 14.14
N LEU A 205 15.11 5.90 13.76
CA LEU A 205 14.79 4.47 13.75
C LEU A 205 15.72 3.65 12.84
N ASP A 206 16.05 4.16 11.66
CA ASP A 206 17.00 3.50 10.74
C ASP A 206 18.44 3.48 11.30
N ALA A 207 18.76 4.44 12.17
CA ALA A 207 20.07 4.48 12.85
C ALA A 207 20.18 3.47 14.00
N LEU A 208 19.07 2.99 14.58
CA LEU A 208 19.08 2.10 15.73
C LEU A 208 19.84 0.80 15.43
N PHE A 209 20.67 0.40 16.38
CA PHE A 209 21.34 -0.90 16.38
C PHE A 209 20.45 -1.97 17.01
N GLU A 210 20.36 -3.11 16.35
CA GLU A 210 19.78 -4.33 16.90
C GLU A 210 20.94 -5.16 17.51
N PRO A 211 21.03 -5.32 18.84
CA PRO A 211 22.17 -5.99 19.49
C PRO A 211 22.41 -7.42 19.01
N GLU A 212 21.33 -8.07 18.57
CA GLU A 212 21.35 -9.45 18.07
C GLU A 212 22.03 -9.58 16.68
N ARG A 213 22.22 -8.45 15.98
CA ARG A 213 22.82 -8.42 14.63
C ARG A 213 24.24 -7.90 14.66
N GLN A 214 25.15 -8.83 14.78
CA GLN A 214 26.58 -8.52 14.80
C GLN A 214 27.11 -8.23 13.38
N GLN A 215 28.15 -7.41 13.32
CA GLN A 215 28.89 -7.14 12.09
C GLN A 215 29.43 -8.45 11.51
N PRO A 216 29.30 -8.70 10.20
CA PRO A 216 29.83 -9.89 9.57
C PRO A 216 31.36 -9.98 9.72
N THR A 217 31.86 -11.14 10.13
CA THR A 217 33.30 -11.42 10.23
C THR A 217 33.91 -11.90 8.91
N SER A 218 33.08 -12.52 8.05
CA SER A 218 33.52 -13.02 6.74
C SER A 218 33.85 -11.85 5.80
N PRO A 219 35.10 -11.80 5.25
CA PRO A 219 35.53 -10.75 4.32
C PRO A 219 34.67 -10.64 3.05
N GLY A 220 34.00 -11.72 2.67
CA GLY A 220 33.09 -11.79 1.51
C GLY A 220 31.75 -11.15 1.73
N LYS A 221 31.41 -10.66 2.93
CA LYS A 221 30.07 -10.05 3.21
C LYS A 221 30.14 -8.53 3.23
N THR A 222 29.07 -7.91 2.78
CA THR A 222 28.85 -6.45 2.91
C THR A 222 28.86 -6.05 4.39
N GLY A 223 29.52 -4.94 4.69
CA GLY A 223 29.64 -4.43 6.07
C GLY A 223 30.69 -5.12 6.92
N SER A 224 31.44 -6.13 6.39
CA SER A 224 32.62 -6.70 7.06
C SER A 224 33.79 -5.71 7.11
N ALA A 225 34.83 -6.02 7.82
CA ALA A 225 36.05 -5.18 7.87
C ALA A 225 36.71 -4.98 6.50
N ALA A 226 36.52 -5.89 5.54
CA ALA A 226 37.03 -5.81 4.18
C ALA A 226 36.04 -5.15 3.19
N SER A 227 34.84 -4.84 3.62
CA SER A 227 33.79 -4.21 2.78
C SER A 227 34.12 -2.74 2.50
N LEU A 228 33.76 -2.27 1.31
CA LEU A 228 33.81 -0.84 0.97
C LEU A 228 32.68 -0.04 1.66
N LEU A 229 31.74 -0.73 2.27
CA LEU A 229 30.56 -0.19 2.94
C LEU A 229 30.66 -0.45 4.44
N THR A 230 30.59 0.61 5.24
CA THR A 230 30.68 0.48 6.69
C THR A 230 29.38 -0.06 7.27
N TRP A 231 29.47 -1.00 8.22
CA TRP A 231 28.30 -1.62 8.87
C TRP A 231 27.30 -0.61 9.44
N ASN A 232 27.83 0.47 10.03
CA ASN A 232 27.02 1.51 10.68
C ASN A 232 26.20 2.35 9.69
N GLU A 233 26.67 2.47 8.44
CA GLU A 233 26.04 3.31 7.41
C GLU A 233 25.05 2.56 6.55
N LEU A 234 24.97 1.23 6.65
CA LEU A 234 24.00 0.41 5.93
C LEU A 234 22.56 0.71 6.34
N GLY A 235 22.34 1.31 7.51
CA GLY A 235 21.01 1.47 8.10
C GLY A 235 20.46 0.14 8.66
N ARG A 236 19.37 0.23 9.40
CA ARG A 236 18.74 -0.94 10.04
C ARG A 236 18.30 -1.99 9.02
N THR A 237 17.61 -1.56 7.97
CA THR A 237 17.11 -2.46 6.92
C THR A 237 18.22 -3.11 6.11
N GLY A 238 19.31 -2.38 5.83
CA GLY A 238 20.48 -2.92 5.14
C GLY A 238 21.22 -3.96 5.97
N ARG A 239 21.45 -3.69 7.26
CA ARG A 239 22.05 -4.67 8.17
C ARG A 239 21.19 -5.94 8.27
N ARG A 240 19.88 -5.77 8.35
CA ARG A 240 18.91 -6.86 8.38
C ARG A 240 19.01 -7.71 7.11
N PHE A 241 18.98 -7.09 5.94
CA PHE A 241 19.09 -7.78 4.65
C PHE A 241 20.39 -8.57 4.51
N VAL A 242 21.53 -7.98 4.86
CA VAL A 242 22.84 -8.64 4.74
C VAL A 242 23.00 -9.79 5.74
N ALA A 243 22.46 -9.65 6.96
CA ALA A 243 22.65 -10.63 8.03
C ALA A 243 21.63 -11.78 8.02
N SER A 244 20.47 -11.65 7.37
CA SER A 244 19.37 -12.63 7.47
C SER A 244 19.38 -13.71 6.38
N GLY A 245 20.23 -13.60 5.37
CA GLY A 245 20.29 -14.58 4.28
C GLY A 245 20.68 -15.99 4.72
N PRO A 246 20.23 -17.04 3.99
CA PRO A 246 20.65 -18.39 4.27
C PRO A 246 22.14 -18.57 4.04
N SER A 247 22.81 -19.34 4.91
CA SER A 247 24.18 -19.74 4.69
C SER A 247 24.29 -20.92 3.71
N ALA A 248 25.48 -21.11 3.12
CA ALA A 248 25.75 -22.29 2.29
C ALA A 248 25.43 -23.60 3.02
N ASP A 249 25.72 -23.68 4.33
CA ASP A 249 25.43 -24.87 5.13
C ASP A 249 23.93 -25.10 5.33
N GLN A 250 23.15 -24.05 5.53
CA GLN A 250 21.69 -24.13 5.63
C GLN A 250 21.06 -24.59 4.31
N ILE A 251 21.55 -24.03 3.18
CA ILE A 251 21.09 -24.46 1.85
C ILE A 251 21.44 -25.91 1.61
N ARG A 252 22.67 -26.34 1.88
CA ARG A 252 23.13 -27.73 1.74
C ARG A 252 22.35 -28.68 2.63
N ALA A 253 22.07 -28.32 3.86
CA ALA A 253 21.31 -29.13 4.79
C ALA A 253 19.86 -29.40 4.31
N LEU A 254 19.23 -28.42 3.66
CA LEU A 254 17.88 -28.56 3.13
C LEU A 254 17.84 -29.31 1.81
N THR A 255 18.75 -28.96 0.87
CA THR A 255 18.73 -29.44 -0.53
C THR A 255 19.48 -30.76 -0.73
N GLY A 256 20.45 -31.06 0.13
CA GLY A 256 21.37 -32.19 -0.04
C GLY A 256 22.39 -31.98 -1.18
N ARG A 257 22.48 -30.77 -1.76
CA ARG A 257 23.35 -30.44 -2.89
C ARG A 257 24.50 -29.54 -2.47
N PRO A 258 25.62 -29.50 -3.22
CA PRO A 258 26.66 -28.51 -3.01
C PRO A 258 26.03 -27.11 -3.11
N ALA A 259 26.40 -26.23 -2.19
CA ALA A 259 25.85 -24.88 -2.14
C ALA A 259 26.95 -23.84 -1.93
N LEU A 260 26.73 -22.65 -2.46
CA LEU A 260 27.55 -21.46 -2.25
C LEU A 260 26.89 -20.53 -1.23
N GLU A 261 27.70 -19.65 -0.64
CA GLU A 261 27.17 -18.55 0.19
C GLU A 261 26.57 -17.50 -0.73
N PRO A 262 25.26 -17.15 -0.64
CA PRO A 262 24.67 -16.09 -1.44
C PRO A 262 25.37 -14.74 -1.20
N ILE A 263 25.52 -13.95 -2.26
CA ILE A 263 26.08 -12.60 -2.16
C ILE A 263 24.94 -11.60 -2.03
N ARG A 264 24.95 -10.81 -0.95
CA ARG A 264 24.00 -9.71 -0.71
C ARG A 264 24.73 -8.39 -0.55
N VAL A 265 24.62 -7.51 -1.53
CA VAL A 265 25.15 -6.14 -1.47
C VAL A 265 24.02 -5.17 -1.18
N TYR A 266 24.20 -4.33 -0.17
CA TYR A 266 23.24 -3.29 0.18
C TYR A 266 23.94 -1.98 0.49
N VAL A 267 23.51 -0.88 -0.16
CA VAL A 267 24.04 0.47 0.07
C VAL A 267 22.98 1.31 0.79
N GLY A 268 23.28 1.74 2.01
CA GLY A 268 22.42 2.63 2.79
C GLY A 268 22.52 4.08 2.32
N LEU A 269 21.54 4.89 2.70
CA LEU A 269 21.52 6.34 2.37
C LEU A 269 22.72 7.11 2.89
N ARG A 270 23.32 6.65 3.99
CA ARG A 270 24.48 7.31 4.63
C ARG A 270 25.82 6.99 3.98
N ASN A 271 25.91 5.96 3.14
CA ASN A 271 27.16 5.56 2.51
C ASN A 271 27.69 6.60 1.50
N ALA A 272 26.83 7.38 0.85
CA ALA A 272 27.22 8.52 0.02
C ALA A 272 26.05 9.50 -0.21
N ALA A 273 26.40 10.73 -0.59
CA ALA A 273 25.42 11.83 -0.69
C ALA A 273 24.44 11.67 -1.86
N THR A 274 24.94 11.25 -3.03
CA THR A 274 24.12 11.18 -4.24
C THR A 274 23.75 9.74 -4.62
N ALA A 275 22.63 9.56 -5.31
CA ALA A 275 22.22 8.26 -5.83
C ALA A 275 23.28 7.64 -6.76
N ARG A 276 23.95 8.45 -7.58
CA ARG A 276 25.01 7.98 -8.48
C ARG A 276 26.24 7.48 -7.73
N GLU A 277 26.69 8.17 -6.68
CA GLU A 277 27.81 7.73 -5.85
C GLU A 277 27.48 6.43 -5.13
N ARG A 278 26.29 6.30 -4.56
CA ARG A 278 25.80 5.06 -3.94
C ARG A 278 25.76 3.91 -4.95
N ALA A 279 25.30 4.16 -6.18
CA ALA A 279 25.25 3.15 -7.23
C ALA A 279 26.67 2.68 -7.64
N ARG A 280 27.66 3.59 -7.72
CA ARG A 280 29.06 3.23 -7.97
C ARG A 280 29.66 2.41 -6.82
N LEU A 281 29.36 2.76 -5.57
CA LEU A 281 29.75 1.96 -4.42
C LEU A 281 29.12 0.55 -4.46
N ALA A 282 27.85 0.45 -4.85
CA ALA A 282 27.18 -0.83 -5.03
C ALA A 282 27.88 -1.70 -6.08
N LEU A 283 28.21 -1.12 -7.25
CA LEU A 283 28.97 -1.81 -8.29
C LEU A 283 30.35 -2.24 -7.80
N ALA A 284 31.10 -1.36 -7.13
CA ALA A 284 32.43 -1.66 -6.61
C ALA A 284 32.38 -2.81 -5.59
N GLU A 285 31.43 -2.77 -4.65
CA GLU A 285 31.26 -3.81 -3.64
C GLU A 285 30.81 -5.14 -4.25
N LEU A 286 29.90 -5.11 -5.23
CA LEU A 286 29.45 -6.29 -5.97
C LEU A 286 30.62 -6.96 -6.73
N LYS A 287 31.49 -6.16 -7.34
CA LYS A 287 32.75 -6.66 -7.98
C LYS A 287 33.68 -7.26 -6.97
N ARG A 288 33.92 -6.58 -5.84
CA ARG A 288 34.80 -7.06 -4.76
C ARG A 288 34.39 -8.44 -4.24
N GLN A 289 33.07 -8.66 -4.10
CA GLN A 289 32.52 -9.93 -3.62
C GLN A 289 32.39 -11.01 -4.70
N GLY A 290 32.74 -10.73 -5.95
CA GLY A 290 32.61 -11.70 -7.04
C GLY A 290 31.16 -11.91 -7.51
N GLY A 291 30.31 -10.88 -7.42
CA GLY A 291 28.90 -11.02 -7.78
C GLY A 291 28.66 -11.31 -9.26
N PHE A 292 29.57 -10.87 -10.14
CA PHE A 292 29.48 -11.15 -11.59
C PHE A 292 30.00 -12.54 -11.99
N GLN A 293 30.60 -13.29 -11.07
CA GLN A 293 30.99 -14.68 -11.26
C GLN A 293 29.91 -15.69 -10.85
N ARG A 294 28.79 -15.20 -10.30
CA ARG A 294 27.62 -16.03 -10.00
C ARG A 294 26.84 -16.30 -11.29
N SER A 295 26.07 -17.39 -11.30
CA SER A 295 25.20 -17.71 -12.44
C SER A 295 24.02 -16.74 -12.57
N THR A 296 23.59 -16.19 -11.44
CA THR A 296 22.42 -15.31 -11.35
C THR A 296 22.75 -14.02 -10.61
N LEU A 297 22.32 -12.88 -11.18
CA LEU A 297 22.42 -11.55 -10.59
C LEU A 297 21.05 -10.89 -10.54
N ILE A 298 20.64 -10.37 -9.37
CA ILE A 298 19.38 -9.67 -9.20
C ILE A 298 19.64 -8.22 -8.75
N ILE A 299 19.13 -7.27 -9.51
CA ILE A 299 19.01 -5.87 -9.06
C ILE A 299 17.70 -5.76 -8.29
N VAL A 300 17.78 -5.49 -7.00
CA VAL A 300 16.64 -5.39 -6.09
C VAL A 300 16.35 -3.93 -5.81
N THR A 301 15.14 -3.48 -6.11
CA THR A 301 14.66 -2.16 -5.71
C THR A 301 13.83 -2.33 -4.43
N PRO A 302 14.29 -1.77 -3.28
CA PRO A 302 13.60 -1.92 -2.00
C PRO A 302 12.31 -1.09 -1.94
N THR A 303 11.53 -1.26 -0.87
CA THR A 303 10.37 -0.42 -0.52
C THR A 303 10.82 0.97 -0.03
N GLY A 304 9.88 1.81 0.40
CA GLY A 304 10.17 3.17 0.84
C GLY A 304 11.27 3.27 1.91
N THR A 305 11.17 2.46 2.96
CA THR A 305 12.16 2.41 4.07
C THR A 305 13.49 1.74 3.71
N GLY A 306 13.64 1.23 2.51
CA GLY A 306 14.78 0.41 2.14
C GLY A 306 14.61 -1.08 2.45
N TRP A 307 13.42 -1.50 2.90
CA TRP A 307 13.13 -2.89 3.24
C TRP A 307 13.02 -3.76 1.98
N ILE A 308 13.58 -4.95 2.07
CA ILE A 308 13.52 -6.02 1.06
C ILE A 308 12.85 -7.22 1.71
N ASP A 309 11.88 -7.83 1.02
CA ASP A 309 11.15 -8.98 1.53
C ASP A 309 12.05 -10.21 1.63
N PRO A 310 12.31 -10.75 2.84
CA PRO A 310 13.09 -11.97 3.01
C PRO A 310 12.46 -13.16 2.30
N SER A 311 11.12 -13.24 2.25
CA SER A 311 10.40 -14.33 1.58
C SER A 311 10.76 -14.42 0.09
N ALA A 312 10.94 -13.28 -0.57
CA ALA A 312 11.34 -13.24 -1.97
C ALA A 312 12.79 -13.68 -2.16
N MET A 313 13.70 -13.13 -1.35
CA MET A 313 15.14 -13.34 -1.56
C MET A 313 15.59 -14.72 -1.09
N ASP A 314 15.15 -15.18 0.08
CA ASP A 314 15.48 -16.51 0.55
C ASP A 314 14.99 -17.59 -0.43
N SER A 315 13.77 -17.41 -1.00
CA SER A 315 13.22 -18.35 -1.99
C SER A 315 14.15 -18.55 -3.19
N VAL A 316 14.63 -17.47 -3.80
CA VAL A 316 15.50 -17.56 -4.98
C VAL A 316 16.91 -18.05 -4.64
N GLU A 317 17.40 -17.72 -3.45
CA GLU A 317 18.73 -18.16 -3.00
C GLU A 317 18.77 -19.68 -2.75
N TYR A 318 17.72 -20.25 -2.16
CA TYR A 318 17.59 -21.72 -2.04
C TYR A 318 17.43 -22.39 -3.41
N LEU A 319 16.60 -21.83 -4.30
CA LEU A 319 16.36 -22.38 -5.64
C LEU A 319 17.62 -22.45 -6.49
N HIS A 320 18.55 -21.53 -6.31
CA HIS A 320 19.82 -21.47 -7.03
C HIS A 320 21.00 -22.05 -6.26
N ASP A 321 20.78 -22.82 -5.20
CA ASP A 321 21.83 -23.42 -4.36
C ASP A 321 22.87 -22.38 -3.90
N GLY A 322 22.46 -21.14 -3.70
CA GLY A 322 23.33 -20.02 -3.30
C GLY A 322 24.23 -19.46 -4.40
N ASP A 323 24.19 -19.98 -5.64
CA ASP A 323 24.95 -19.44 -6.78
C ASP A 323 24.28 -18.20 -7.37
N ILE A 324 24.11 -17.20 -6.52
CA ILE A 324 23.37 -15.98 -6.78
C ILE A 324 24.02 -14.77 -6.10
N ALA A 325 23.92 -13.62 -6.74
CA ALA A 325 24.21 -12.32 -6.16
C ALA A 325 23.00 -11.41 -6.25
N SER A 326 22.79 -10.62 -5.22
CA SER A 326 21.77 -9.57 -5.18
C SER A 326 22.37 -8.23 -4.78
N VAL A 327 21.92 -7.15 -5.40
CA VAL A 327 22.38 -5.79 -5.12
C VAL A 327 21.22 -4.84 -4.97
N ALA A 328 21.22 -4.07 -3.88
CA ALA A 328 20.18 -3.12 -3.54
C ALA A 328 20.74 -1.79 -3.02
N MET A 329 19.94 -0.73 -3.14
CA MET A 329 20.30 0.60 -2.68
C MET A 329 19.10 1.31 -2.07
N GLN A 330 19.25 1.80 -0.84
CA GLN A 330 18.24 2.58 -0.14
C GLN A 330 18.06 3.96 -0.78
N TYR A 331 16.80 4.46 -0.85
CA TYR A 331 16.50 5.76 -1.44
C TYR A 331 15.70 6.70 -0.52
N SER A 332 15.10 6.18 0.55
CA SER A 332 14.33 6.97 1.52
C SER A 332 14.41 6.34 2.91
N TYR A 333 14.08 7.12 3.94
CA TYR A 333 13.81 6.62 5.29
C TYR A 333 12.31 6.39 5.52
N LEU A 334 11.47 7.00 4.69
CA LEU A 334 10.02 6.98 4.85
C LEU A 334 9.40 5.65 4.42
N ASN A 335 8.29 5.28 5.05
CA ASN A 335 7.48 4.18 4.56
C ASN A 335 6.91 4.46 3.16
N SER A 336 6.47 3.42 2.46
CA SER A 336 6.08 3.51 1.05
C SER A 336 5.00 4.57 0.76
N PRO A 337 3.90 4.71 1.53
CA PRO A 337 2.92 5.76 1.29
C PRO A 337 3.48 7.17 1.41
N LEU A 338 4.30 7.43 2.43
CA LEU A 338 4.91 8.75 2.65
C LEU A 338 5.99 9.03 1.61
N SER A 339 6.81 8.04 1.26
CA SER A 339 7.82 8.17 0.21
C SER A 339 7.18 8.49 -1.15
N LEU A 340 6.08 7.81 -1.50
CA LEU A 340 5.34 8.08 -2.74
C LEU A 340 4.73 9.49 -2.75
N MET A 341 4.20 9.94 -1.61
CA MET A 341 3.55 11.25 -1.50
C MET A 341 4.54 12.42 -1.50
N PHE A 342 5.67 12.29 -0.82
CA PHE A 342 6.59 13.40 -0.57
C PHE A 342 7.91 13.32 -1.34
N GLN A 343 8.31 12.11 -1.78
CA GLN A 343 9.59 11.86 -2.45
C GLN A 343 9.41 10.94 -3.69
N PRO A 344 8.44 11.18 -4.59
CA PRO A 344 8.07 10.25 -5.66
C PRO A 344 9.21 10.00 -6.68
N GLU A 345 10.13 10.95 -6.85
CA GLU A 345 11.23 10.82 -7.81
C GLU A 345 12.48 10.15 -7.21
N TYR A 346 12.66 10.13 -5.88
CA TYR A 346 13.87 9.59 -5.24
C TYR A 346 14.04 8.09 -5.51
N GLY A 347 12.95 7.33 -5.43
CA GLY A 347 12.99 5.90 -5.71
C GLY A 347 13.31 5.60 -7.17
N LYS A 348 12.72 6.35 -8.10
CA LYS A 348 13.00 6.23 -9.53
C LYS A 348 14.44 6.60 -9.88
N GLU A 349 14.94 7.73 -9.33
CA GLU A 349 16.32 8.17 -9.55
C GLU A 349 17.32 7.13 -9.04
N ALA A 350 17.10 6.61 -7.83
CA ALA A 350 17.95 5.60 -7.24
C ALA A 350 17.93 4.28 -8.05
N ALA A 351 16.75 3.80 -8.43
CA ALA A 351 16.61 2.58 -9.22
C ALA A 351 17.30 2.72 -10.59
N ARG A 352 17.15 3.88 -11.27
CA ARG A 352 17.85 4.16 -12.54
C ARG A 352 19.37 4.23 -12.38
N ALA A 353 19.84 4.92 -11.34
CA ALA A 353 21.28 5.03 -11.09
C ALA A 353 21.90 3.65 -10.82
N LEU A 354 21.26 2.82 -10.00
CA LEU A 354 21.74 1.47 -9.72
C LEU A 354 21.70 0.59 -10.97
N PHE A 355 20.60 0.61 -11.71
CA PHE A 355 20.48 -0.15 -12.96
C PHE A 355 21.55 0.27 -13.97
N ALA A 356 21.72 1.55 -14.21
CA ALA A 356 22.68 2.06 -15.19
C ALA A 356 24.14 1.64 -14.86
N GLU A 357 24.59 1.72 -13.60
CA GLU A 357 25.94 1.33 -13.22
C GLU A 357 26.14 -0.20 -13.31
N ILE A 358 25.17 -1.00 -12.84
CA ILE A 358 25.28 -2.47 -12.86
C ILE A 358 25.15 -3.00 -14.29
N TYR A 359 24.12 -2.55 -15.03
CA TYR A 359 23.88 -2.97 -16.41
C TYR A 359 25.00 -2.52 -17.34
N GLY A 360 25.47 -1.27 -17.19
CA GLY A 360 26.58 -0.75 -17.98
C GLY A 360 27.83 -1.60 -17.83
N TYR A 361 28.20 -2.03 -16.62
CA TYR A 361 29.31 -2.96 -16.44
C TYR A 361 28.99 -4.37 -16.94
N TRP A 362 27.79 -4.88 -16.68
CA TRP A 362 27.34 -6.21 -17.12
C TRP A 362 27.44 -6.38 -18.64
N THR A 363 27.12 -5.34 -19.43
CA THR A 363 27.22 -5.37 -20.91
C THR A 363 28.66 -5.42 -21.42
N THR A 364 29.66 -5.00 -20.61
CA THR A 364 31.07 -5.13 -20.99
C THR A 364 31.61 -6.55 -20.84
N LEU A 365 30.91 -7.42 -20.12
CA LEU A 365 31.33 -8.81 -19.92
C LEU A 365 30.97 -9.67 -21.13
N PRO A 366 31.77 -10.71 -21.43
CA PRO A 366 31.45 -11.66 -22.51
C PRO A 366 30.07 -12.31 -22.28
N ARG A 367 29.26 -12.39 -23.31
CA ARG A 367 27.87 -12.91 -23.23
C ARG A 367 27.77 -14.31 -22.63
N ASN A 368 28.76 -15.16 -22.86
CA ASN A 368 28.84 -16.54 -22.38
C ASN A 368 29.39 -16.69 -20.97
N ALA A 369 29.92 -15.63 -20.37
CA ALA A 369 30.53 -15.65 -19.03
C ALA A 369 29.84 -14.73 -18.02
N ARG A 370 28.85 -13.96 -18.42
CA ARG A 370 28.11 -13.05 -17.53
C ARG A 370 26.91 -13.72 -16.87
N PRO A 371 26.54 -13.33 -15.65
CA PRO A 371 25.37 -13.87 -14.97
C PRO A 371 24.07 -13.53 -15.75
N LYS A 372 23.03 -14.37 -15.60
CA LYS A 372 21.67 -13.98 -16.00
C LYS A 372 21.20 -12.85 -15.11
N LEU A 373 20.83 -11.71 -15.70
CA LEU A 373 20.44 -10.51 -14.98
C LEU A 373 18.92 -10.44 -14.84
N TYR A 374 18.46 -10.27 -13.59
CA TYR A 374 17.04 -10.12 -13.25
C TYR A 374 16.78 -8.85 -12.46
N LEU A 375 15.54 -8.37 -12.51
CA LEU A 375 15.05 -7.29 -11.67
C LEU A 375 14.05 -7.82 -10.66
N HIS A 376 14.04 -7.23 -9.47
CA HIS A 376 13.06 -7.54 -8.44
C HIS A 376 12.64 -6.29 -7.68
N GLY A 377 11.39 -6.28 -7.23
CA GLY A 377 10.86 -5.28 -6.32
C GLY A 377 9.46 -5.66 -5.82
N LEU A 378 9.17 -5.24 -4.59
CA LEU A 378 7.86 -5.35 -3.97
C LEU A 378 7.27 -3.96 -3.81
N SER A 379 5.94 -3.80 -4.04
CA SER A 379 5.23 -2.56 -3.79
C SER A 379 5.85 -1.37 -4.55
N LEU A 380 6.21 -0.31 -3.82
CA LEU A 380 6.92 0.85 -4.40
C LEU A 380 8.26 0.46 -5.05
N GLY A 381 8.90 -0.62 -4.55
CA GLY A 381 10.06 -1.22 -5.19
C GLY A 381 9.75 -1.77 -6.58
N ALA A 382 8.61 -2.44 -6.77
CA ALA A 382 8.15 -2.90 -8.08
C ALA A 382 7.92 -1.72 -9.05
N LEU A 383 7.23 -0.67 -8.59
CA LEU A 383 7.00 0.55 -9.37
C LEU A 383 8.30 1.22 -9.84
N ASN A 384 9.28 1.35 -8.94
CA ASN A 384 10.56 1.99 -9.25
C ASN A 384 11.45 1.08 -10.10
N SER A 385 11.42 -0.23 -9.87
CA SER A 385 12.10 -1.23 -10.69
C SER A 385 11.59 -1.24 -12.13
N GLU A 386 10.26 -1.17 -12.35
CA GLU A 386 9.68 -1.02 -13.69
C GLU A 386 10.17 0.23 -14.44
N ARG A 387 10.53 1.29 -13.70
CA ARG A 387 10.98 2.59 -14.23
C ARG A 387 12.50 2.72 -14.28
N SER A 388 13.24 1.69 -13.85
CA SER A 388 14.71 1.74 -13.72
C SER A 388 15.42 1.70 -15.07
N SER A 389 14.81 1.09 -16.08
CA SER A 389 15.37 0.96 -17.42
C SER A 389 14.39 1.45 -18.49
N GLU A 390 14.91 1.88 -19.63
CA GLU A 390 14.15 2.17 -20.83
C GLU A 390 14.34 1.07 -21.89
N LEU A 391 13.33 0.83 -22.70
CA LEU A 391 13.35 -0.25 -23.69
C LEU A 391 14.57 -0.14 -24.63
N PHE A 392 14.89 1.06 -25.09
CA PHE A 392 16.01 1.27 -26.01
C PHE A 392 17.39 1.05 -25.38
N GLU A 393 17.50 1.15 -24.05
CA GLU A 393 18.75 0.86 -23.33
C GLU A 393 19.03 -0.65 -23.30
N THR A 394 17.98 -1.48 -23.26
CA THR A 394 18.09 -2.92 -23.01
C THR A 394 17.83 -3.79 -24.23
N ILE A 395 17.35 -3.23 -25.34
CA ILE A 395 16.94 -4.02 -26.52
C ILE A 395 18.12 -4.76 -27.20
N GLY A 396 19.33 -4.20 -27.13
CA GLY A 396 20.54 -4.81 -27.71
C GLY A 396 21.10 -5.97 -26.88
N ASP A 397 20.92 -5.92 -25.56
CA ASP A 397 21.34 -6.92 -24.58
C ASP A 397 20.24 -7.08 -23.51
N PRO A 398 19.17 -7.81 -23.82
CA PRO A 398 18.03 -7.90 -22.93
C PRO A 398 18.39 -8.61 -21.62
N ILE A 399 17.80 -8.13 -20.51
CA ILE A 399 17.81 -8.83 -19.23
C ILE A 399 17.05 -10.15 -19.33
N ALA A 400 17.35 -11.10 -18.46
CA ALA A 400 16.71 -12.41 -18.47
C ALA A 400 15.24 -12.35 -18.00
N GLY A 401 14.91 -11.41 -17.10
CA GLY A 401 13.53 -11.24 -16.64
C GLY A 401 13.37 -10.34 -15.43
N ALA A 402 12.15 -10.32 -14.88
CA ALA A 402 11.81 -9.58 -13.68
C ALA A 402 10.71 -10.28 -12.87
N LEU A 403 10.80 -10.20 -11.55
CA LEU A 403 9.71 -10.54 -10.64
C LEU A 403 9.27 -9.27 -9.90
N TRP A 404 8.06 -8.82 -10.18
CA TRP A 404 7.46 -7.68 -9.51
C TRP A 404 6.25 -8.10 -8.69
N SER A 405 6.31 -7.87 -7.38
CA SER A 405 5.27 -8.27 -6.44
C SER A 405 4.48 -7.06 -5.99
N GLY A 406 3.15 -7.18 -5.94
CA GLY A 406 2.28 -6.13 -5.45
C GLY A 406 2.52 -4.75 -6.08
N PRO A 407 2.62 -4.59 -7.41
CA PRO A 407 2.86 -3.29 -8.00
C PRO A 407 1.72 -2.34 -7.65
N PRO A 408 1.99 -1.14 -7.11
CA PRO A 408 0.94 -0.23 -6.72
C PRO A 408 0.14 0.25 -7.93
N PHE A 409 -1.10 0.65 -7.70
CA PHE A 409 -2.03 1.14 -8.73
C PHE A 409 -1.48 2.25 -9.64
N GLU A 410 -0.38 2.90 -9.27
CA GLU A 410 0.31 3.91 -10.08
C GLU A 410 1.26 3.32 -11.14
N SER A 411 1.57 2.02 -11.09
CA SER A 411 2.40 1.35 -12.09
C SER A 411 1.74 1.45 -13.48
N ARG A 412 2.45 2.12 -14.39
CA ARG A 412 1.93 2.37 -15.74
C ARG A 412 1.98 1.12 -16.61
N ILE A 413 3.06 0.34 -16.50
CA ILE A 413 3.24 -0.89 -17.28
C ILE A 413 2.20 -1.91 -16.85
N TRP A 414 2.10 -2.18 -15.56
CA TRP A 414 1.09 -3.07 -14.99
C TRP A 414 -0.35 -2.68 -15.43
N ARG A 415 -0.71 -1.38 -15.29
CA ARG A 415 -2.04 -0.89 -15.71
C ARG A 415 -2.31 -1.07 -17.19
N SER A 416 -1.30 -0.77 -18.02
CA SER A 416 -1.43 -0.92 -19.47
C SER A 416 -1.66 -2.39 -19.85
N ILE A 417 -0.87 -3.30 -19.29
CA ILE A 417 -0.99 -4.74 -19.54
C ILE A 417 -2.32 -5.27 -19.04
N THR A 418 -2.74 -4.90 -17.82
CA THR A 418 -4.01 -5.32 -17.23
C THR A 418 -5.22 -4.78 -18.01
N ALA A 419 -5.14 -3.55 -18.53
CA ALA A 419 -6.19 -2.96 -19.34
C ALA A 419 -6.34 -3.65 -20.71
N ASN A 420 -5.22 -4.12 -21.29
CA ASN A 420 -5.17 -4.82 -22.58
C ASN A 420 -5.08 -6.35 -22.42
N ARG A 421 -5.55 -6.88 -21.29
CA ARG A 421 -5.61 -8.33 -21.05
C ARG A 421 -6.53 -9.03 -22.05
N ASN A 422 -6.32 -10.32 -22.23
CA ASN A 422 -7.18 -11.14 -23.08
C ASN A 422 -8.64 -11.07 -22.60
N GLU A 423 -9.56 -11.07 -23.55
CA GLU A 423 -10.99 -11.14 -23.28
C GLU A 423 -11.32 -12.41 -22.46
N GLY A 424 -12.18 -12.27 -21.46
CA GLY A 424 -12.55 -13.37 -20.56
C GLY A 424 -11.56 -13.60 -19.40
N SER A 425 -10.34 -13.04 -19.43
CA SER A 425 -9.45 -13.17 -18.27
C SER A 425 -9.81 -12.17 -17.17
N PRO A 426 -9.79 -12.59 -15.88
CA PRO A 426 -10.16 -11.72 -14.78
C PRO A 426 -9.14 -10.59 -14.58
N ALA A 427 -9.60 -9.40 -14.19
CA ALA A 427 -8.70 -8.25 -14.00
C ALA A 427 -7.78 -8.39 -12.77
N TRP A 428 -8.10 -9.27 -11.83
CA TRP A 428 -7.27 -9.57 -10.65
C TRP A 428 -6.18 -10.62 -10.93
N LEU A 429 -6.33 -11.44 -12.00
CA LEU A 429 -5.31 -12.37 -12.50
C LEU A 429 -5.32 -12.34 -14.05
N PRO A 430 -4.81 -11.25 -14.66
CA PRO A 430 -4.88 -11.05 -16.09
C PRO A 430 -4.07 -12.08 -16.88
N GLN A 431 -4.58 -12.49 -18.02
CA GLN A 431 -3.79 -13.14 -19.05
C GLN A 431 -3.51 -12.13 -20.17
N PHE A 432 -2.26 -11.94 -20.52
CA PHE A 432 -1.83 -11.02 -21.55
C PHE A 432 -1.23 -11.76 -22.74
N ARG A 433 -1.92 -11.67 -23.89
CA ARG A 433 -1.56 -12.39 -25.11
C ARG A 433 -1.36 -13.89 -24.83
N ASP A 434 -0.29 -14.49 -25.36
CA ASP A 434 0.08 -15.89 -25.19
C ASP A 434 0.91 -16.18 -23.90
N GLY A 435 1.17 -15.19 -23.09
CA GLY A 435 1.96 -15.31 -21.86
C GLY A 435 3.47 -15.53 -22.07
N ARG A 436 3.99 -15.28 -23.28
CA ARG A 436 5.43 -15.48 -23.57
C ARG A 436 6.36 -14.50 -22.86
N PHE A 437 5.90 -13.28 -22.58
CA PHE A 437 6.75 -12.24 -22.01
C PHE A 437 6.31 -11.85 -20.60
N VAL A 438 5.00 -11.85 -20.35
CA VAL A 438 4.42 -11.43 -19.08
C VAL A 438 3.38 -12.44 -18.63
N ARG A 439 3.52 -12.90 -17.38
CA ARG A 439 2.52 -13.73 -16.69
C ARG A 439 2.15 -13.08 -15.36
N PHE A 440 0.90 -13.26 -14.99
CA PHE A 440 0.41 -12.90 -13.66
C PHE A 440 0.24 -14.17 -12.85
N MET A 441 0.63 -14.11 -11.58
CA MET A 441 0.54 -15.22 -10.63
C MET A 441 -0.10 -14.75 -9.33
N ASN A 442 -0.78 -15.66 -8.66
CA ASN A 442 -1.35 -15.48 -7.33
C ASN A 442 -1.06 -16.73 -6.46
N GLN A 443 -1.88 -16.96 -5.42
CA GLN A 443 -1.80 -18.12 -4.54
C GLN A 443 -1.91 -19.45 -5.28
N ASP A 444 -2.66 -19.48 -6.38
CA ASP A 444 -2.98 -20.68 -7.16
C ASP A 444 -2.08 -20.82 -8.43
N GLY A 445 -1.11 -19.93 -8.58
CA GLY A 445 -0.23 -19.88 -9.75
C GLY A 445 -0.73 -18.95 -10.86
N SER A 446 -0.51 -19.33 -12.12
CA SER A 446 -0.88 -18.55 -13.32
C SER A 446 -2.02 -19.20 -14.08
N THR A 447 -2.84 -18.40 -14.76
CA THR A 447 -3.84 -18.89 -15.73
C THR A 447 -3.22 -19.35 -17.05
N VAL A 448 -1.95 -18.99 -17.30
CA VAL A 448 -1.20 -19.48 -18.49
C VAL A 448 -0.73 -20.91 -18.21
N PRO A 449 -0.95 -21.88 -19.14
CA PRO A 449 -0.49 -23.25 -18.96
C PRO A 449 1.00 -23.33 -18.64
N ALA A 450 1.37 -24.28 -17.77
CA ALA A 450 2.76 -24.42 -17.31
C ALA A 450 3.75 -24.74 -18.44
N ASP A 451 3.29 -25.49 -19.44
CA ASP A 451 4.03 -25.88 -20.64
C ASP A 451 4.07 -24.81 -21.73
N ALA A 452 3.31 -23.72 -21.58
CA ALA A 452 3.35 -22.62 -22.54
C ALA A 452 4.77 -22.03 -22.64
N PRO A 453 5.28 -21.85 -23.88
CA PRO A 453 6.67 -21.40 -24.07
C PRO A 453 6.89 -19.98 -23.55
N TRP A 454 8.04 -19.73 -22.95
CA TRP A 454 8.53 -18.40 -22.65
C TRP A 454 9.34 -17.83 -23.80
N GLY A 455 9.31 -16.51 -23.94
CA GLY A 455 10.22 -15.76 -24.79
C GLY A 455 11.60 -15.57 -24.13
N PRO A 456 12.46 -14.74 -24.73
CA PRO A 456 13.82 -14.51 -24.24
C PRO A 456 13.88 -13.74 -22.90
N MET A 457 12.83 -13.01 -22.55
CA MET A 457 12.67 -12.28 -21.29
C MET A 457 11.40 -12.75 -20.58
N ARG A 458 11.50 -13.05 -19.28
CA ARG A 458 10.42 -13.57 -18.47
C ARG A 458 10.02 -12.59 -17.39
N VAL A 459 8.86 -11.99 -17.50
CA VAL A 459 8.32 -11.07 -16.49
C VAL A 459 7.15 -11.75 -15.76
N VAL A 460 7.21 -11.76 -14.44
CA VAL A 460 6.11 -12.23 -13.60
C VAL A 460 5.65 -11.09 -12.68
N TYR A 461 4.35 -10.85 -12.69
CA TYR A 461 3.65 -10.07 -11.66
C TYR A 461 3.03 -11.03 -10.66
N LEU A 462 3.50 -10.99 -9.42
CA LEU A 462 2.88 -11.71 -8.30
C LEU A 462 1.92 -10.77 -7.58
N GLN A 463 0.62 -11.09 -7.56
CA GLN A 463 -0.40 -10.22 -6.97
C GLN A 463 -1.58 -11.03 -6.42
N TYR A 464 -2.24 -10.47 -5.39
CA TYR A 464 -3.43 -11.08 -4.79
C TYR A 464 -4.67 -10.25 -5.09
N ALA A 465 -5.83 -10.91 -5.19
CA ALA A 465 -7.09 -10.22 -5.43
C ALA A 465 -7.59 -9.42 -4.20
N SER A 466 -7.06 -9.70 -3.02
CA SER A 466 -7.30 -8.92 -1.79
C SER A 466 -6.33 -7.75 -1.60
N ASP A 467 -5.37 -7.54 -2.52
CA ASP A 467 -4.37 -6.47 -2.38
C ASP A 467 -4.95 -5.10 -2.79
N ALA A 468 -5.31 -4.30 -1.79
CA ALA A 468 -5.87 -2.97 -2.01
C ALA A 468 -4.85 -1.99 -2.65
N ILE A 469 -3.54 -2.19 -2.45
CA ILE A 469 -2.49 -1.33 -3.02
C ILE A 469 -2.43 -1.51 -4.54
N VAL A 470 -2.59 -2.74 -5.00
CA VAL A 470 -2.60 -3.08 -6.44
C VAL A 470 -3.92 -2.66 -7.09
N LEU A 471 -5.04 -2.94 -6.43
CA LEU A 471 -6.37 -2.85 -7.04
C LEU A 471 -7.08 -1.51 -6.86
N PHE A 472 -6.48 -0.55 -6.15
CA PHE A 472 -7.05 0.79 -5.99
C PHE A 472 -7.08 1.57 -7.32
N ALA A 473 -8.11 2.42 -7.50
CA ALA A 473 -8.09 3.50 -8.48
C ALA A 473 -9.10 4.61 -8.11
N TYR A 474 -8.75 5.88 -8.34
CA TYR A 474 -9.62 7.02 -8.06
C TYR A 474 -10.95 6.98 -8.83
N ARG A 475 -10.94 6.40 -10.06
CA ARG A 475 -12.15 6.23 -10.89
C ARG A 475 -13.23 5.36 -10.23
N TYR A 476 -12.90 4.57 -9.22
CA TYR A 476 -13.88 3.75 -8.51
C TYR A 476 -14.86 4.56 -7.66
N ALA A 477 -14.64 5.88 -7.55
CA ALA A 477 -15.65 6.80 -7.06
C ALA A 477 -16.91 6.86 -7.94
N TYR A 478 -16.79 6.60 -9.24
CA TYR A 478 -17.90 6.69 -10.20
C TYR A 478 -18.01 5.51 -11.18
N GLN A 479 -17.04 4.60 -11.19
CA GLN A 479 -17.01 3.45 -12.09
C GLN A 479 -16.78 2.16 -11.29
N ARG A 480 -17.62 1.14 -11.53
CA ARG A 480 -17.43 -0.18 -10.90
C ARG A 480 -16.09 -0.80 -11.35
N PRO A 481 -15.29 -1.32 -10.41
CA PRO A 481 -14.04 -2.02 -10.73
C PRO A 481 -14.26 -3.28 -11.59
N ALA A 482 -13.42 -3.48 -12.60
CA ALA A 482 -13.48 -4.69 -13.44
C ALA A 482 -13.15 -5.97 -12.63
N TRP A 483 -12.27 -5.88 -11.61
CA TRP A 483 -11.92 -7.01 -10.76
C TRP A 483 -13.05 -7.47 -9.80
N MET A 484 -14.12 -6.67 -9.68
CA MET A 484 -15.35 -7.06 -8.96
C MET A 484 -16.35 -7.84 -9.82
N GLN A 485 -16.05 -8.09 -11.09
CA GLN A 485 -16.85 -8.96 -11.97
C GLN A 485 -16.54 -10.43 -11.66
N GLU A 486 -17.50 -11.32 -11.96
CA GLU A 486 -17.28 -12.75 -11.81
C GLU A 486 -16.43 -13.31 -12.99
N PRO A 487 -15.55 -14.27 -12.74
CA PRO A 487 -15.23 -14.86 -11.43
C PRO A 487 -14.42 -13.90 -10.56
N ARG A 488 -14.75 -13.86 -9.27
CA ARG A 488 -13.98 -13.07 -8.28
C ARG A 488 -12.72 -13.79 -7.87
N GLY A 489 -11.78 -13.02 -7.31
CA GLY A 489 -10.60 -13.61 -6.70
C GLY A 489 -10.95 -14.50 -5.50
N PRO A 490 -10.17 -15.57 -5.25
CA PRO A 490 -10.45 -16.55 -4.20
C PRO A 490 -10.42 -15.96 -2.79
N ASP A 491 -9.68 -14.89 -2.61
CA ASP A 491 -9.46 -14.14 -1.37
C ASP A 491 -10.32 -12.87 -1.24
N VAL A 492 -11.38 -12.75 -2.06
CA VAL A 492 -12.33 -11.62 -2.04
C VAL A 492 -13.69 -12.07 -1.56
N SER A 493 -14.24 -11.42 -0.53
CA SER A 493 -15.57 -11.75 0.00
C SER A 493 -16.65 -11.74 -1.09
N PRO A 494 -17.49 -12.79 -1.19
CA PRO A 494 -18.61 -12.85 -2.15
C PRO A 494 -19.69 -11.79 -1.87
N GLU A 495 -19.72 -11.25 -0.65
CA GLU A 495 -20.66 -10.21 -0.25
C GLU A 495 -20.19 -8.79 -0.61
N LEU A 496 -18.97 -8.62 -1.13
CA LEU A 496 -18.46 -7.31 -1.53
C LEU A 496 -19.32 -6.70 -2.65
N ARG A 497 -19.72 -5.44 -2.49
CA ARG A 497 -20.53 -4.68 -3.46
C ARG A 497 -19.88 -3.33 -3.73
N TRP A 498 -20.08 -2.83 -4.95
CA TRP A 498 -19.62 -1.51 -5.32
C TRP A 498 -20.66 -0.45 -4.98
N TYR A 499 -20.21 0.61 -4.31
CA TYR A 499 -20.96 1.82 -4.02
C TYR A 499 -20.17 3.03 -4.50
N PRO A 500 -20.78 3.95 -5.29
CA PRO A 500 -20.11 5.17 -5.74
C PRO A 500 -19.48 5.93 -4.58
N ILE A 501 -18.27 6.44 -4.78
CA ILE A 501 -17.44 7.15 -3.78
C ILE A 501 -17.02 6.23 -2.62
N VAL A 502 -17.96 5.52 -2.00
CA VAL A 502 -17.70 4.73 -0.79
C VAL A 502 -16.69 3.62 -1.04
N THR A 503 -16.83 2.85 -2.14
CA THR A 503 -15.88 1.78 -2.45
C THR A 503 -14.45 2.30 -2.65
N MET A 504 -14.30 3.46 -3.31
CA MET A 504 -12.98 4.09 -3.44
C MET A 504 -12.39 4.44 -2.06
N LEU A 505 -13.20 5.00 -1.15
CA LEU A 505 -12.76 5.33 0.21
C LEU A 505 -12.46 4.09 1.05
N GLN A 506 -13.26 3.02 0.88
CA GLN A 506 -13.00 1.72 1.51
C GLN A 506 -11.62 1.19 1.12
N LEU A 507 -11.32 1.15 -0.18
CA LEU A 507 -10.02 0.71 -0.70
C LEU A 507 -8.87 1.62 -0.22
N ALA A 508 -9.09 2.94 -0.19
CA ALA A 508 -8.08 3.88 0.32
C ALA A 508 -7.73 3.62 1.80
N VAL A 509 -8.72 3.25 2.61
CA VAL A 509 -8.51 2.88 4.03
C VAL A 509 -7.95 1.46 4.17
N ASP A 510 -8.20 0.56 3.21
CA ASP A 510 -7.65 -0.79 3.20
C ASP A 510 -6.15 -0.81 2.85
N MET A 511 -5.64 0.15 2.05
CA MET A 511 -4.22 0.19 1.66
C MET A 511 -3.24 0.17 2.85
N PRO A 512 -3.36 1.03 3.87
CA PRO A 512 -2.49 0.95 5.04
C PRO A 512 -2.63 -0.36 5.84
N ALA A 513 -3.81 -0.97 5.81
CA ALA A 513 -4.10 -2.21 6.52
C ALA A 513 -3.66 -3.47 5.73
N ALA A 514 -3.27 -3.33 4.46
CA ALA A 514 -2.91 -4.45 3.59
C ALA A 514 -1.69 -5.22 4.08
N ASN A 515 -0.79 -4.56 4.82
CA ASN A 515 0.40 -5.18 5.43
C ASN A 515 0.11 -5.90 6.77
N SER A 516 -1.12 -5.83 7.29
CA SER A 516 -1.52 -6.50 8.54
C SER A 516 -2.42 -7.73 8.31
N THR A 517 -2.52 -8.20 7.09
CA THR A 517 -3.22 -9.44 6.74
C THR A 517 -2.36 -10.66 7.05
N PRO A 518 -2.95 -11.87 7.14
CA PRO A 518 -2.18 -13.10 7.16
C PRO A 518 -1.30 -13.25 5.93
N MET A 519 -0.23 -14.02 6.07
CA MET A 519 0.67 -14.35 4.95
C MET A 519 -0.10 -15.05 3.81
N GLY A 520 0.12 -14.60 2.57
CA GLY A 520 -0.60 -15.08 1.39
C GLY A 520 -1.86 -14.28 1.05
N TYR A 521 -2.13 -13.18 1.77
CA TYR A 521 -3.29 -12.32 1.55
C TYR A 521 -2.91 -10.83 1.63
N GLY A 522 -3.76 -9.98 1.06
CA GLY A 522 -3.52 -8.54 1.03
C GLY A 522 -2.19 -8.21 0.38
N HIS A 523 -1.34 -7.47 1.10
CA HIS A 523 -0.01 -7.10 0.61
C HIS A 523 1.14 -7.87 1.31
N VAL A 524 0.83 -9.04 1.92
CA VAL A 524 1.80 -9.90 2.62
C VAL A 524 2.03 -11.16 1.78
N TYR A 525 3.08 -11.12 0.96
CA TYR A 525 3.37 -12.16 -0.02
C TYR A 525 4.05 -13.37 0.64
N ALA A 526 3.50 -14.57 0.41
CA ALA A 526 3.98 -15.79 1.02
C ALA A 526 5.21 -16.36 0.30
N PRO A 527 6.19 -16.96 1.03
CA PRO A 527 7.38 -17.53 0.42
C PRO A 527 7.06 -18.68 -0.54
N GLU A 528 6.02 -19.47 -0.31
CA GLU A 528 5.60 -20.54 -1.21
C GLU A 528 5.16 -20.02 -2.58
N HIS A 529 4.56 -18.84 -2.65
CA HIS A 529 4.17 -18.20 -3.90
C HIS A 529 5.37 -17.53 -4.59
N TYR A 530 6.34 -17.01 -3.82
CA TYR A 530 7.61 -16.56 -4.35
C TYR A 530 8.43 -17.69 -4.95
N VAL A 531 8.43 -18.89 -4.34
CA VAL A 531 9.09 -20.08 -4.91
C VAL A 531 8.54 -20.36 -6.31
N ASP A 532 7.22 -20.41 -6.48
CA ASP A 532 6.60 -20.65 -7.79
C ASP A 532 6.92 -19.55 -8.80
N ALA A 533 6.84 -18.29 -8.36
CA ALA A 533 7.12 -17.14 -9.21
C ALA A 533 8.60 -17.11 -9.67
N TRP A 534 9.55 -17.40 -8.78
CA TRP A 534 10.96 -17.46 -9.13
C TRP A 534 11.30 -18.65 -10.03
N ILE A 535 10.66 -19.83 -9.86
CA ILE A 535 10.79 -20.96 -10.78
C ILE A 535 10.36 -20.54 -12.19
N ALA A 536 9.24 -19.80 -12.30
CA ALA A 536 8.74 -19.32 -13.60
C ALA A 536 9.68 -18.29 -14.25
N VAL A 537 10.24 -17.37 -13.46
CA VAL A 537 11.13 -16.30 -13.95
C VAL A 537 12.52 -16.83 -14.31
N THR A 538 13.12 -17.64 -13.45
CA THR A 538 14.53 -18.02 -13.56
C THR A 538 14.76 -19.35 -14.27
N ASP A 539 13.71 -20.03 -14.69
CA ASP A 539 13.76 -21.32 -15.39
C ASP A 539 14.52 -22.41 -14.64
N VAL A 540 14.24 -22.52 -13.36
CA VAL A 540 14.85 -23.58 -12.51
C VAL A 540 14.25 -24.94 -12.90
N ARG A 541 15.11 -25.88 -13.33
CA ARG A 541 14.68 -27.22 -13.80
C ARG A 541 15.17 -28.38 -12.94
N ASN A 542 16.12 -28.14 -12.05
CA ASN A 542 16.82 -29.21 -11.30
C ASN A 542 16.17 -29.51 -9.95
N TRP A 543 14.85 -29.32 -9.82
CA TRP A 543 14.11 -29.58 -8.61
C TRP A 543 12.96 -30.54 -8.88
N SER A 544 12.86 -31.61 -8.07
CA SER A 544 11.66 -32.46 -8.12
C SER A 544 10.47 -31.78 -7.44
N PRO A 545 9.24 -32.16 -7.78
CA PRO A 545 8.03 -31.64 -7.10
C PRO A 545 8.08 -31.80 -5.58
N GLU A 546 8.63 -32.91 -5.09
CA GLU A 546 8.76 -33.22 -3.66
C GLU A 546 9.78 -32.26 -2.99
N ALA A 547 10.90 -31.98 -3.66
CA ALA A 547 11.90 -31.05 -3.16
C ALA A 547 11.37 -29.61 -3.13
N ILE A 548 10.57 -29.21 -4.12
CA ILE A 548 9.87 -27.91 -4.12
C ILE A 548 8.88 -27.85 -2.97
N ALA A 549 8.06 -28.88 -2.74
CA ALA A 549 7.11 -28.91 -1.63
C ALA A 549 7.81 -28.83 -0.27
N LYS A 550 8.95 -29.53 -0.10
CA LYS A 550 9.80 -29.45 1.10
C LYS A 550 10.34 -28.04 1.31
N LEU A 551 10.84 -27.38 0.26
CA LEU A 551 11.34 -26.02 0.31
C LEU A 551 10.23 -25.04 0.72
N LYS A 552 9.06 -25.11 0.10
CA LYS A 552 7.90 -24.28 0.44
C LYS A 552 7.52 -24.41 1.91
N THR A 553 7.39 -25.65 2.39
CA THR A 553 7.06 -25.93 3.81
C THR A 553 8.13 -25.37 4.75
N TYR A 554 9.41 -25.54 4.42
CA TYR A 554 10.51 -25.02 5.23
C TYR A 554 10.47 -23.48 5.33
N LEU A 555 10.31 -22.78 4.20
CA LEU A 555 10.27 -21.33 4.14
C LEU A 555 9.01 -20.77 4.81
N ALA A 556 7.85 -21.39 4.61
CA ALA A 556 6.62 -21.01 5.30
C ALA A 556 6.75 -21.10 6.82
N ASN A 557 7.33 -22.19 7.33
CA ASN A 557 7.56 -22.36 8.77
C ASN A 557 8.60 -21.38 9.33
N ARG A 558 9.63 -21.04 8.54
CA ARG A 558 10.61 -20.02 8.92
C ARG A 558 9.97 -18.64 9.00
N ALA A 559 9.21 -18.24 7.99
CA ALA A 559 8.54 -16.95 7.95
C ALA A 559 7.51 -16.78 9.09
N ARG A 560 6.76 -17.85 9.44
CA ARG A 560 5.85 -17.83 10.60
C ARG A 560 6.60 -17.60 11.90
N ARG A 561 7.70 -18.30 12.15
CA ARG A 561 8.51 -18.09 13.36
C ARG A 561 9.06 -16.66 13.46
N GLU A 562 9.47 -16.07 12.34
CA GLU A 562 9.93 -14.67 12.31
C GLU A 562 8.79 -13.70 12.66
N VAL A 563 7.57 -13.95 12.20
CA VAL A 563 6.37 -13.17 12.56
C VAL A 563 6.04 -13.31 14.04
N ASP A 564 6.09 -14.52 14.61
CA ASP A 564 5.78 -14.77 16.02
C ASP A 564 6.82 -14.10 16.93
N THR A 565 8.11 -14.24 16.61
CA THR A 565 9.20 -13.56 17.35
C THR A 565 9.09 -12.05 17.26
N ALA A 566 8.65 -11.52 16.11
CA ALA A 566 8.42 -10.10 15.92
C ALA A 566 7.18 -9.59 16.68
N ALA A 567 6.17 -10.43 16.91
CA ALA A 567 5.00 -10.07 17.70
C ALA A 567 5.32 -9.88 19.19
N ASP A 568 6.31 -10.62 19.70
CA ASP A 568 6.78 -10.54 21.09
C ASP A 568 7.75 -9.37 21.33
N ASN A 569 8.27 -8.75 20.27
CA ASN A 569 9.18 -7.61 20.36
C ASN A 569 8.46 -6.31 19.93
N PRO A 570 8.15 -5.38 20.87
CA PRO A 570 7.43 -4.13 20.57
C PRO A 570 8.20 -3.18 19.62
N TYR A 571 9.49 -3.43 19.38
CA TYR A 571 10.34 -2.67 18.46
C TYR A 571 10.51 -3.34 17.09
N SER A 572 9.82 -4.44 16.81
CA SER A 572 9.86 -5.09 15.51
C SER A 572 8.93 -4.35 14.53
N ASP A 573 9.52 -3.64 13.57
CA ASP A 573 8.79 -3.16 12.40
C ASP A 573 8.32 -4.36 11.56
N ARG A 574 7.04 -4.60 11.53
CA ARG A 574 6.43 -5.35 10.44
C ARG A 574 6.52 -4.42 9.22
N GLY A 575 7.45 -4.73 8.30
CA GLY A 575 7.80 -3.91 7.16
C GLY A 575 6.57 -3.33 6.47
N GLY A 576 6.50 -2.00 6.41
CA GLY A 576 5.42 -1.25 5.79
C GLY A 576 5.94 -0.30 4.74
#